data_535b8bf539fe45da0d08b8b1f765eda9
#
_entry.id   535b8bf539fe45da0d08b8b1f765eda9
#
_cell.length_a   1.000
_cell.length_b   1.000
_cell.length_c   1.000
_cell.angle_alpha   90.00
_cell.angle_beta   90.00
_cell.angle_gamma   90.00
#
_symmetry.space_group_name_H-M   'P 1'
#
loop_
_entity.id
_entity.type
_entity.pdbx_description
1 polymer ?
#
loop_
_entity_poly.entity_id
_entity_poly.type
_entity_poly.pdbx_seq_one_letter_code
_entity_poly.pdbx_strand_id
1 'polypeptide(L)'
;TKDIDLVLIIEAVDADFGHRFWEYVIAAGYEHRNRSTGEPQFYRFTNPRTKEYPTMIELFTRLPDAVILPENATLSPLPMEDDISSLSAILLDEDYYEFLKKGRIQLSEVTVLDVPYLIPFKAKAWLDLSQRKAEGGRVDSRSIRKHKNDVFRLTELLDRNIKPLSFLPDAIKADMSKFAESMRAEDVNLKQIGILGKSKEDILEELETIYR
;
A
#
# COMPACT_ATOMS: atom_id res chain seq x y z
N THR A 1 -10.64 8.75 5.75
CA THR A 1 -9.59 8.65 4.73
C THR A 1 -9.89 9.62 3.61
N LYS A 2 -8.87 10.30 3.10
CA LYS A 2 -9.02 11.21 1.96
C LYS A 2 -8.67 10.51 0.65
N ASP A 3 -7.81 9.51 0.72
CA ASP A 3 -7.23 8.81 -0.41
C ASP A 3 -7.55 7.32 -0.31
N ILE A 4 -7.76 6.68 -1.46
CA ILE A 4 -8.06 5.25 -1.57
C ILE A 4 -7.04 4.61 -2.49
N ASP A 5 -6.36 3.59 -1.99
CA ASP A 5 -5.50 2.71 -2.76
C ASP A 5 -6.30 1.46 -3.14
N LEU A 6 -6.50 1.22 -4.43
CA LEU A 6 -7.21 0.05 -4.96
C LEU A 6 -6.23 -0.93 -5.58
N VAL A 7 -6.16 -2.13 -5.05
CA VAL A 7 -5.41 -3.22 -5.68
C VAL A 7 -6.37 -4.09 -6.49
N LEU A 8 -6.13 -4.16 -7.80
CA LEU A 8 -6.90 -5.00 -8.70
C LEU A 8 -6.37 -6.43 -8.64
N ILE A 9 -7.25 -7.35 -8.20
CA ILE A 9 -6.99 -8.79 -8.29
C ILE A 9 -7.28 -9.21 -9.71
N ILE A 10 -6.26 -9.54 -10.47
CA ILE A 10 -6.31 -9.75 -11.93
C ILE A 10 -7.32 -10.83 -12.32
N GLU A 11 -7.40 -11.88 -11.51
CA GLU A 11 -8.31 -13.00 -11.73
C GLU A 11 -9.80 -12.61 -11.62
N ALA A 12 -10.09 -11.42 -11.05
CA ALA A 12 -11.44 -10.89 -10.87
C ALA A 12 -11.72 -9.65 -11.71
N VAL A 13 -10.75 -9.16 -12.49
CA VAL A 13 -10.92 -7.97 -13.34
C VAL A 13 -11.45 -8.40 -14.70
N ASP A 14 -12.64 -7.97 -15.02
CA ASP A 14 -13.28 -8.15 -16.32
C ASP A 14 -13.53 -6.81 -17.04
N ALA A 15 -14.03 -6.88 -18.26
CA ALA A 15 -14.35 -5.69 -19.06
C ALA A 15 -15.43 -4.81 -18.41
N ASP A 16 -16.36 -5.42 -17.66
CA ASP A 16 -17.42 -4.73 -16.94
C ASP A 16 -16.87 -3.86 -15.81
N PHE A 17 -15.86 -4.34 -15.08
CA PHE A 17 -15.19 -3.54 -14.06
C PHE A 17 -14.54 -2.29 -14.69
N GLY A 18 -13.81 -2.47 -15.79
CA GLY A 18 -13.15 -1.37 -16.48
C GLY A 18 -14.16 -0.30 -16.92
N HIS A 19 -15.30 -0.72 -17.48
CA HIS A 19 -16.38 0.16 -17.92
C HIS A 19 -16.99 0.96 -16.74
N ARG A 20 -17.40 0.27 -15.66
CA ARG A 20 -18.02 0.90 -14.48
C ARG A 20 -17.06 1.83 -13.74
N PHE A 21 -15.79 1.42 -13.62
CA PHE A 21 -14.78 2.27 -13.01
C PHE A 21 -14.59 3.56 -13.81
N TRP A 22 -14.54 3.46 -15.15
CA TRP A 22 -14.38 4.63 -16.01
C TRP A 22 -15.60 5.55 -15.97
N GLU A 23 -16.80 5.00 -15.97
CA GLU A 23 -18.04 5.77 -15.76
C GLU A 23 -18.00 6.53 -14.42
N TYR A 24 -17.54 5.89 -13.36
CA TYR A 24 -17.37 6.52 -12.06
C TYR A 24 -16.34 7.67 -12.10
N VAL A 25 -15.19 7.48 -12.72
CA VAL A 25 -14.14 8.50 -12.87
C VAL A 25 -14.68 9.73 -13.62
N ILE A 26 -15.42 9.51 -14.72
CA ILE A 26 -16.05 10.58 -15.50
C ILE A 26 -17.14 11.30 -14.70
N ALA A 27 -18.02 10.54 -14.05
CA ALA A 27 -19.13 11.11 -13.27
C ALA A 27 -18.61 11.96 -12.11
N ALA A 28 -17.58 11.49 -11.41
CA ALA A 28 -16.93 12.22 -10.32
C ALA A 28 -16.07 13.39 -10.82
N GLY A 29 -15.74 13.42 -12.11
CA GLY A 29 -14.93 14.46 -12.74
C GLY A 29 -13.49 14.49 -12.27
N TYR A 30 -12.89 13.33 -12.03
CA TYR A 30 -11.49 13.22 -11.66
C TYR A 30 -10.55 13.67 -12.77
N GLU A 31 -9.48 14.35 -12.38
CA GLU A 31 -8.33 14.59 -13.24
C GLU A 31 -7.42 13.35 -13.26
N HIS A 32 -6.96 12.97 -14.45
CA HIS A 32 -6.10 11.81 -14.69
C HIS A 32 -4.89 12.18 -15.59
N ARG A 33 -4.39 13.41 -15.47
CA ARG A 33 -3.22 13.89 -16.22
C ARG A 33 -2.09 14.26 -15.28
N ASN A 34 -0.87 13.90 -15.68
CA ASN A 34 0.32 14.35 -14.98
C ASN A 34 0.42 15.88 -15.07
N ARG A 35 0.50 16.55 -13.91
CA ARG A 35 0.56 18.02 -13.84
C ARG A 35 1.82 18.61 -14.48
N SER A 36 2.93 17.86 -14.51
CA SER A 36 4.21 18.32 -15.04
C SER A 36 4.38 18.06 -16.53
N THR A 37 3.88 16.93 -17.06
CA THR A 37 4.01 16.55 -18.47
C THR A 37 2.74 16.75 -19.27
N GLY A 38 1.58 16.84 -18.62
CA GLY A 38 0.26 16.91 -19.26
C GLY A 38 -0.20 15.57 -19.85
N GLU A 39 0.59 14.51 -19.71
CA GLU A 39 0.27 13.19 -20.24
C GLU A 39 -0.80 12.49 -19.39
N PRO A 40 -1.67 11.65 -20.02
CA PRO A 40 -2.64 10.87 -19.27
C PRO A 40 -1.98 9.92 -18.27
N GLN A 41 -2.50 9.86 -17.05
CA GLN A 41 -2.13 8.89 -16.01
C GLN A 41 -3.36 8.05 -15.65
N PHE A 42 -3.30 6.74 -15.90
CA PHE A 42 -4.45 5.85 -15.69
C PHE A 42 -4.39 5.05 -14.40
N TYR A 43 -3.47 5.37 -13.52
CA TYR A 43 -3.33 4.75 -12.21
C TYR A 43 -3.63 5.72 -11.05
N ARG A 44 -3.61 7.04 -11.30
CA ARG A 44 -3.88 8.05 -10.28
C ARG A 44 -4.93 9.04 -10.76
N PHE A 45 -6.00 9.16 -10.00
CA PHE A 45 -7.16 10.01 -10.25
C PHE A 45 -7.30 10.98 -9.09
N THR A 46 -7.24 12.28 -9.37
CA THR A 46 -7.20 13.35 -8.35
C THR A 46 -8.23 14.43 -8.63
N ASN A 47 -8.45 15.30 -7.65
CA ASN A 47 -9.28 16.51 -7.77
C ASN A 47 -10.69 16.22 -8.29
N PRO A 48 -11.52 15.42 -7.60
CA PRO A 48 -12.90 15.22 -7.98
C PRO A 48 -13.69 16.55 -7.90
N ARG A 49 -14.81 16.66 -8.64
CA ARG A 49 -15.63 17.87 -8.68
C ARG A 49 -16.21 18.26 -7.34
N THR A 50 -16.51 17.29 -6.49
CA THR A 50 -17.10 17.51 -5.17
C THR A 50 -16.35 16.79 -4.07
N LYS A 51 -16.52 17.24 -2.81
CA LYS A 51 -15.88 16.64 -1.64
C LYS A 51 -16.52 15.32 -1.18
N GLU A 52 -17.58 14.89 -1.82
CA GLU A 52 -18.25 13.61 -1.55
C GLU A 52 -17.44 12.42 -2.06
N TYR A 53 -16.59 12.65 -3.07
CA TYR A 53 -15.68 11.65 -3.60
C TYR A 53 -14.32 11.64 -2.87
N PRO A 54 -13.62 10.50 -2.82
CA PRO A 54 -12.25 10.44 -2.33
C PRO A 54 -11.36 11.47 -3.04
N THR A 55 -10.48 12.13 -2.31
CA THR A 55 -9.60 13.17 -2.87
C THR A 55 -8.66 12.62 -3.94
N MET A 56 -8.27 11.35 -3.79
CA MET A 56 -7.41 10.63 -4.71
C MET A 56 -7.78 9.16 -4.72
N ILE A 57 -7.70 8.55 -5.90
CA ILE A 57 -7.78 7.10 -6.10
C ILE A 57 -6.53 6.66 -6.84
N GLU A 58 -5.87 5.63 -6.34
CA GLU A 58 -4.75 4.98 -7.01
C GLU A 58 -5.11 3.54 -7.33
N LEU A 59 -4.87 3.13 -8.58
CA LEU A 59 -5.07 1.76 -9.05
C LEU A 59 -3.73 1.05 -9.15
N PHE A 60 -3.62 -0.06 -8.46
CA PHE A 60 -2.46 -0.93 -8.52
C PHE A 60 -2.85 -2.27 -9.13
N THR A 61 -2.07 -2.75 -10.08
CA THR A 61 -2.25 -4.06 -10.70
C THR A 61 -0.91 -4.71 -10.97
N ARG A 62 -0.88 -6.03 -10.87
CA ARG A 62 0.30 -6.84 -11.20
C ARG A 62 0.57 -6.89 -12.71
N LEU A 63 -0.48 -6.90 -13.54
CA LEU A 63 -0.41 -6.94 -14.99
C LEU A 63 -1.23 -5.79 -15.59
N PRO A 64 -0.61 -4.64 -15.88
CA PRO A 64 -1.32 -3.48 -16.44
C PRO A 64 -2.08 -3.80 -17.74
N ASP A 65 -1.54 -4.70 -18.55
CA ASP A 65 -2.10 -5.08 -19.86
C ASP A 65 -3.37 -5.96 -19.76
N ALA A 66 -3.69 -6.50 -18.58
CA ALA A 66 -4.89 -7.31 -18.36
C ALA A 66 -6.16 -6.47 -18.15
N VAL A 67 -6.01 -5.16 -17.90
CA VAL A 67 -7.15 -4.26 -17.72
C VAL A 67 -7.57 -3.69 -19.07
N ILE A 68 -8.71 -4.15 -19.60
CA ILE A 68 -9.29 -3.60 -20.83
C ILE A 68 -9.89 -2.23 -20.53
N LEU A 69 -9.26 -1.20 -21.03
CA LEU A 69 -9.76 0.17 -20.97
C LEU A 69 -10.48 0.55 -22.27
N PRO A 70 -11.35 1.58 -22.27
CA PRO A 70 -11.97 2.11 -23.50
C PRO A 70 -10.90 2.50 -24.55
N GLU A 71 -11.26 2.45 -25.83
CA GLU A 71 -10.36 2.59 -27.01
C GLU A 71 -9.40 3.80 -27.01
N ASN A 72 -9.63 4.80 -26.16
CA ASN A 72 -8.78 6.00 -26.03
C ASN A 72 -7.98 6.05 -24.71
N ALA A 73 -8.00 4.99 -23.92
CA ALA A 73 -7.29 4.89 -22.68
C ALA A 73 -6.12 3.89 -22.81
N THR A 74 -4.90 4.39 -22.76
CA THR A 74 -3.70 3.56 -22.73
C THR A 74 -3.22 3.46 -21.29
N LEU A 75 -3.11 2.23 -20.77
CA LEU A 75 -2.35 1.99 -19.54
C LEU A 75 -0.89 2.24 -19.85
N SER A 76 -0.36 3.34 -19.35
CA SER A 76 1.10 3.50 -19.33
C SER A 76 1.66 2.57 -18.26
N PRO A 77 2.80 1.88 -18.53
CA PRO A 77 3.58 1.27 -17.46
C PRO A 77 3.81 2.35 -16.40
N LEU A 78 3.61 2.01 -15.13
CA LEU A 78 3.74 2.93 -14.01
C LEU A 78 5.03 3.74 -14.14
N PRO A 79 4.99 5.07 -14.29
CA PRO A 79 6.21 5.85 -14.22
C PRO A 79 6.81 5.67 -12.84
N MET A 80 8.11 5.51 -12.79
CA MET A 80 8.92 5.32 -11.58
C MET A 80 9.01 6.63 -10.78
N GLU A 81 7.87 7.20 -10.38
CA GLU A 81 7.85 8.27 -9.39
C GLU A 81 7.97 7.66 -7.99
N ASP A 82 8.80 8.26 -7.14
CA ASP A 82 9.40 7.67 -5.95
C ASP A 82 8.43 6.99 -4.95
N ASP A 83 7.20 7.46 -4.81
CA ASP A 83 6.24 6.90 -3.84
C ASP A 83 5.38 5.77 -4.41
N ILE A 84 5.12 5.77 -5.72
CA ILE A 84 4.25 4.80 -6.39
C ILE A 84 5.00 3.52 -6.73
N SER A 85 6.31 3.64 -7.01
CA SER A 85 7.16 2.51 -7.38
C SER A 85 7.22 1.42 -6.29
N SER A 86 7.02 1.80 -5.04
CA SER A 86 7.12 0.89 -3.90
C SER A 86 6.00 -0.15 -3.88
N LEU A 87 4.71 0.25 -3.87
CA LEU A 87 3.61 -0.72 -3.80
C LEU A 87 3.49 -1.56 -5.08
N SER A 88 3.67 -0.94 -6.26
CA SER A 88 3.62 -1.67 -7.51
C SER A 88 4.75 -2.69 -7.64
N ALA A 89 5.97 -2.32 -7.23
CA ALA A 89 7.09 -3.25 -7.21
C ALA A 89 6.86 -4.40 -6.21
N ILE A 90 6.30 -4.12 -5.04
CA ILE A 90 5.95 -5.14 -4.06
C ILE A 90 4.90 -6.10 -4.61
N LEU A 91 3.89 -5.61 -5.34
CA LEU A 91 2.84 -6.44 -5.92
C LEU A 91 3.32 -7.32 -7.10
N LEU A 92 4.50 -7.03 -7.69
CA LEU A 92 5.12 -7.92 -8.66
C LEU A 92 5.73 -9.17 -8.00
N ASP A 93 6.04 -9.11 -6.71
CA ASP A 93 6.49 -10.26 -5.94
C ASP A 93 5.32 -11.23 -5.69
N GLU A 94 5.51 -12.52 -6.04
CA GLU A 94 4.48 -13.56 -5.93
C GLU A 94 4.05 -13.76 -4.48
N ASP A 95 5.01 -13.81 -3.55
CA ASP A 95 4.75 -14.04 -2.14
C ASP A 95 3.89 -12.94 -1.53
N TYR A 96 4.19 -11.67 -1.87
CA TYR A 96 3.40 -10.52 -1.43
C TYR A 96 2.01 -10.48 -2.07
N TYR A 97 1.89 -10.88 -3.34
CA TYR A 97 0.58 -10.93 -4.01
C TYR A 97 -0.32 -12.01 -3.43
N GLU A 98 0.20 -13.23 -3.23
CA GLU A 98 -0.56 -14.31 -2.58
C GLU A 98 -0.92 -13.96 -1.14
N PHE A 99 -0.01 -13.31 -0.40
CA PHE A 99 -0.25 -12.84 0.94
C PHE A 99 -1.37 -11.80 0.99
N LEU A 100 -1.39 -10.85 0.06
CA LEU A 100 -2.48 -9.88 -0.08
C LEU A 100 -3.82 -10.59 -0.32
N LYS A 101 -3.87 -11.56 -1.23
CA LYS A 101 -5.10 -12.32 -1.51
C LYS A 101 -5.63 -13.04 -0.29
N LYS A 102 -4.76 -13.58 0.56
CA LYS A 102 -5.13 -14.26 1.82
C LYS A 102 -5.63 -13.32 2.90
N GLY A 103 -5.14 -12.08 2.92
CA GLY A 103 -5.49 -11.09 3.92
C GLY A 103 -6.78 -10.31 3.65
N ARG A 104 -7.53 -10.67 2.62
CA ARG A 104 -8.79 -9.98 2.29
C ARG A 104 -9.89 -10.31 3.28
N ILE A 105 -10.57 -9.27 3.77
CA ILE A 105 -11.78 -9.40 4.56
C ILE A 105 -12.91 -8.58 3.95
N GLN A 106 -14.14 -9.05 4.10
CA GLN A 106 -15.33 -8.34 3.65
C GLN A 106 -15.88 -7.50 4.79
N LEU A 107 -15.93 -6.17 4.60
CA LEU A 107 -16.59 -5.23 5.50
C LEU A 107 -17.80 -4.64 4.77
N SER A 108 -18.99 -5.12 5.13
CA SER A 108 -20.22 -4.78 4.40
C SER A 108 -20.09 -5.10 2.90
N GLU A 109 -20.13 -4.09 2.04
CA GLU A 109 -20.02 -4.23 0.58
C GLU A 109 -18.61 -4.02 0.03
N VAL A 110 -17.62 -3.75 0.90
CA VAL A 110 -16.25 -3.43 0.50
C VAL A 110 -15.28 -4.51 0.97
N THR A 111 -14.43 -4.98 0.07
CA THR A 111 -13.30 -5.84 0.41
C THR A 111 -12.10 -4.97 0.79
N VAL A 112 -11.53 -5.22 1.96
CA VAL A 112 -10.34 -4.51 2.46
C VAL A 112 -9.25 -5.50 2.82
N LEU A 113 -8.01 -5.01 2.89
CA LEU A 113 -6.89 -5.78 3.42
C LEU A 113 -6.89 -5.68 4.94
N ASP A 114 -6.92 -6.81 5.62
CA ASP A 114 -6.87 -6.86 7.08
C ASP A 114 -5.53 -6.35 7.62
N VAL A 115 -5.57 -5.76 8.81
CA VAL A 115 -4.44 -5.06 9.42
C VAL A 115 -3.17 -5.92 9.52
N PRO A 116 -3.23 -7.19 10.00
CA PRO A 116 -2.04 -8.03 10.07
C PRO A 116 -1.40 -8.29 8.69
N TYR A 117 -2.18 -8.20 7.63
CA TYR A 117 -1.69 -8.35 6.26
C TYR A 117 -1.22 -7.03 5.64
N LEU A 118 -1.72 -5.88 6.13
CA LEU A 118 -1.28 -4.56 5.65
C LEU A 118 0.09 -4.15 6.21
N ILE A 119 0.40 -4.52 7.46
CA ILE A 119 1.65 -4.16 8.15
C ILE A 119 2.90 -4.53 7.32
N PRO A 120 3.06 -5.76 6.78
CA PRO A 120 4.23 -6.12 6.01
C PRO A 120 4.44 -5.27 4.75
N PHE A 121 3.37 -4.83 4.08
CA PHE A 121 3.51 -3.90 2.94
C PHE A 121 4.11 -2.56 3.35
N LYS A 122 3.73 -2.04 4.51
CA LYS A 122 4.32 -0.79 5.04
C LYS A 122 5.77 -0.98 5.48
N ALA A 123 6.09 -2.12 6.08
CA ALA A 123 7.46 -2.48 6.46
C ALA A 123 8.35 -2.64 5.22
N LYS A 124 7.89 -3.37 4.19
CA LYS A 124 8.59 -3.53 2.91
C LYS A 124 8.84 -2.20 2.22
N ALA A 125 7.82 -1.35 2.12
CA ALA A 125 7.95 -0.01 1.55
C ALA A 125 9.01 0.83 2.29
N TRP A 126 9.07 0.74 3.62
CA TRP A 126 10.10 1.40 4.40
C TRP A 126 11.50 0.85 4.09
N LEU A 127 11.66 -0.47 4.03
CA LEU A 127 12.93 -1.13 3.71
C LEU A 127 13.45 -0.72 2.34
N ASP A 128 12.60 -0.80 1.31
CA ASP A 128 12.97 -0.50 -0.07
C ASP A 128 13.35 0.98 -0.26
N LEU A 129 12.56 1.90 0.31
CA LEU A 129 12.84 3.33 0.23
C LEU A 129 14.10 3.71 1.01
N SER A 130 14.33 3.08 2.16
CA SER A 130 15.54 3.30 2.96
C SER A 130 16.78 2.80 2.25
N GLN A 131 16.72 1.64 1.62
CA GLN A 131 17.80 1.09 0.81
C GLN A 131 18.10 1.98 -0.39
N ARG A 132 17.09 2.36 -1.18
CA ARG A 132 17.24 3.27 -2.33
C ARG A 132 17.88 4.59 -1.94
N LYS A 133 17.50 5.14 -0.79
CA LYS A 133 18.11 6.37 -0.27
C LYS A 133 19.56 6.16 0.10
N ALA A 134 19.92 5.05 0.73
CA ALA A 134 21.31 4.71 1.09
C ALA A 134 22.18 4.53 -0.17
N GLU A 135 21.60 4.05 -1.26
CA GLU A 135 22.25 3.89 -2.57
C GLU A 135 22.36 5.21 -3.37
N GLY A 136 21.91 6.33 -2.80
CA GLY A 136 22.00 7.65 -3.43
C GLY A 136 20.80 8.02 -4.31
N GLY A 137 19.73 7.23 -4.29
CA GLY A 137 18.49 7.53 -4.99
C GLY A 137 17.77 8.75 -4.41
N ARG A 138 17.01 9.46 -5.25
CA ARG A 138 16.16 10.56 -4.80
C ARG A 138 14.91 10.00 -4.13
N VAL A 139 14.86 10.02 -2.80
CA VAL A 139 13.74 9.54 -2.00
C VAL A 139 13.35 10.59 -0.98
N ASP A 140 12.05 10.93 -0.90
CA ASP A 140 11.56 11.85 0.12
C ASP A 140 11.61 11.17 1.50
N SER A 141 12.36 11.80 2.41
CA SER A 141 12.47 11.34 3.80
C SER A 141 11.14 11.34 4.55
N ARG A 142 10.14 12.10 4.08
CA ARG A 142 8.79 12.09 4.66
C ARG A 142 8.08 10.77 4.36
N SER A 143 8.25 10.23 3.15
CA SER A 143 7.66 8.94 2.77
C SER A 143 8.25 7.81 3.59
N ILE A 144 9.59 7.76 3.75
CA ILE A 144 10.24 6.78 4.62
C ILE A 144 9.66 6.85 6.05
N ARG A 145 9.59 8.07 6.61
CA ARG A 145 9.04 8.29 7.95
C ARG A 145 7.56 7.91 8.05
N LYS A 146 6.76 8.21 7.00
CA LYS A 146 5.35 7.84 6.94
C LYS A 146 5.18 6.33 7.06
N HIS A 147 5.85 5.55 6.22
CA HIS A 147 5.76 4.08 6.25
C HIS A 147 6.22 3.49 7.59
N LYS A 148 7.32 3.98 8.15
CA LYS A 148 7.76 3.61 9.52
C LYS A 148 6.64 3.84 10.54
N ASN A 149 6.11 5.05 10.59
CA ASN A 149 5.08 5.42 11.54
C ASN A 149 3.77 4.65 11.34
N ASP A 150 3.43 4.32 10.10
CA ASP A 150 2.23 3.56 9.77
C ASP A 150 2.31 2.13 10.30
N VAL A 151 3.48 1.48 10.24
CA VAL A 151 3.67 0.16 10.88
C VAL A 151 3.32 0.24 12.37
N PHE A 152 3.91 1.18 13.11
CA PHE A 152 3.64 1.33 14.54
C PHE A 152 2.18 1.69 14.84
N ARG A 153 1.54 2.57 14.06
CA ARG A 153 0.12 2.90 14.25
C ARG A 153 -0.80 1.74 13.99
N LEU A 154 -0.50 0.92 12.99
CA LEU A 154 -1.32 -0.24 12.65
C LEU A 154 -1.31 -1.30 13.76
N THR A 155 -0.26 -1.39 14.58
CA THR A 155 -0.26 -2.32 15.72
C THR A 155 -1.32 -1.98 16.77
N GLU A 156 -1.75 -0.72 16.88
CA GLU A 156 -2.85 -0.34 17.79
C GLU A 156 -4.24 -0.87 17.35
N LEU A 157 -4.33 -1.35 16.10
CA LEU A 157 -5.54 -1.93 15.53
C LEU A 157 -5.54 -3.47 15.55
N LEU A 158 -4.45 -4.09 16.00
CA LEU A 158 -4.34 -5.53 16.12
C LEU A 158 -5.20 -6.05 17.28
N ASP A 159 -5.77 -7.24 17.12
CA ASP A 159 -6.42 -7.94 18.22
C ASP A 159 -5.38 -8.27 19.30
N ARG A 160 -5.73 -8.03 20.57
CA ARG A 160 -4.84 -8.32 21.71
C ARG A 160 -4.46 -9.79 21.84
N ASN A 161 -5.28 -10.68 21.29
CA ASN A 161 -5.07 -12.13 21.30
C ASN A 161 -4.66 -12.66 19.91
N ILE A 162 -4.12 -11.79 19.03
CA ILE A 162 -3.72 -12.21 17.72
C ILE A 162 -2.69 -13.34 17.79
N LYS A 163 -2.93 -14.38 17.01
CA LYS A 163 -2.02 -15.51 16.88
C LYS A 163 -1.07 -15.30 15.72
N PRO A 164 0.07 -16.02 15.68
CA PRO A 164 0.90 -16.07 14.49
C PRO A 164 0.09 -16.39 13.26
N LEU A 165 0.40 -15.72 12.14
CA LEU A 165 -0.31 -15.95 10.89
C LEU A 165 -0.10 -17.38 10.40
N SER A 166 -1.20 -18.05 10.03
CA SER A 166 -1.17 -19.42 9.51
C SER A 166 -0.57 -19.54 8.11
N PHE A 167 -0.55 -18.43 7.37
CA PHE A 167 0.09 -18.31 6.06
C PHE A 167 1.03 -17.12 6.08
N LEU A 168 2.32 -17.40 6.08
CA LEU A 168 3.37 -16.38 6.10
C LEU A 168 4.53 -16.86 5.20
N PRO A 169 4.63 -16.33 3.96
CA PRO A 169 5.75 -16.61 3.07
C PRO A 169 7.10 -16.23 3.68
N ASP A 170 8.14 -16.99 3.36
CA ASP A 170 9.49 -16.78 3.90
C ASP A 170 10.06 -15.41 3.56
N ALA A 171 9.76 -14.86 2.38
CA ALA A 171 10.18 -13.52 2.00
C ALA A 171 9.60 -12.46 2.94
N ILE A 172 8.32 -12.56 3.27
CA ILE A 172 7.65 -11.61 4.17
C ILE A 172 8.17 -11.75 5.60
N LYS A 173 8.38 -12.99 6.06
CA LYS A 173 8.99 -13.27 7.36
C LYS A 173 10.38 -12.63 7.46
N ALA A 174 11.21 -12.78 6.42
CA ALA A 174 12.55 -12.18 6.37
C ALA A 174 12.50 -10.65 6.38
N ASP A 175 11.57 -10.04 5.60
CA ASP A 175 11.41 -8.59 5.57
C ASP A 175 10.90 -8.05 6.92
N MET A 176 9.97 -8.73 7.59
CA MET A 176 9.49 -8.33 8.91
C MET A 176 10.59 -8.43 9.98
N SER A 177 11.39 -9.50 9.94
CA SER A 177 12.56 -9.65 10.82
C SER A 177 13.58 -8.52 10.60
N LYS A 178 13.93 -8.22 9.35
CA LYS A 178 14.84 -7.14 8.97
C LYS A 178 14.30 -5.77 9.39
N PHE A 179 12.99 -5.54 9.25
CA PHE A 179 12.34 -4.32 9.71
C PHE A 179 12.47 -4.19 11.24
N ALA A 180 12.09 -5.23 12.01
CA ALA A 180 12.16 -5.20 13.47
C ALA A 180 13.60 -4.95 13.97
N GLU A 181 14.60 -5.63 13.38
CA GLU A 181 16.02 -5.41 13.68
C GLU A 181 16.44 -3.96 13.40
N SER A 182 16.06 -3.42 12.25
CA SER A 182 16.35 -2.02 11.90
C SER A 182 15.72 -1.04 12.87
N MET A 183 14.49 -1.31 13.32
CA MET A 183 13.77 -0.44 14.25
C MET A 183 14.38 -0.42 15.66
N ARG A 184 15.14 -1.44 16.06
CA ARG A 184 15.85 -1.40 17.34
C ARG A 184 16.87 -0.26 17.39
N ALA A 185 17.53 0.03 16.27
CA ALA A 185 18.49 1.13 16.15
C ALA A 185 17.87 2.48 15.83
N GLU A 186 16.64 2.49 15.30
CA GLU A 186 15.92 3.70 14.89
C GLU A 186 15.26 4.39 16.09
N ASP A 187 15.28 5.74 16.08
CA ASP A 187 14.48 6.52 17.00
C ASP A 187 13.02 6.60 16.53
N VAL A 188 12.09 6.18 17.39
CA VAL A 188 10.66 6.22 17.14
C VAL A 188 9.95 6.93 18.30
N ASN A 189 9.47 8.14 18.04
CA ASN A 189 8.71 8.88 19.04
C ASN A 189 7.24 8.44 19.03
N LEU A 190 6.92 7.41 19.81
CA LEU A 190 5.59 6.82 19.90
C LEU A 190 4.52 7.83 20.31
N LYS A 191 4.83 8.74 21.24
CA LYS A 191 3.89 9.78 21.69
C LYS A 191 3.52 10.73 20.55
N GLN A 192 4.48 11.11 19.71
CA GLN A 192 4.24 11.99 18.55
C GLN A 192 3.33 11.35 17.51
N ILE A 193 3.31 10.01 17.42
CA ILE A 193 2.46 9.26 16.48
C ILE A 193 1.16 8.76 17.14
N GLY A 194 0.89 9.16 18.38
CA GLY A 194 -0.37 8.89 19.07
C GLY A 194 -0.43 7.58 19.83
N ILE A 195 0.71 6.88 20.01
CA ILE A 195 0.78 5.61 20.74
C ILE A 195 1.16 5.89 22.19
N LEU A 196 0.31 5.47 23.12
CA LEU A 196 0.48 5.67 24.56
C LEU A 196 0.43 4.31 25.28
N GLY A 197 1.28 4.13 26.28
CA GLY A 197 1.19 2.96 27.18
C GLY A 197 1.92 1.70 26.70
N LYS A 198 2.57 1.74 25.50
CA LYS A 198 3.46 0.69 25.02
C LYS A 198 4.87 1.25 24.83
N SER A 199 5.90 0.45 25.03
CA SER A 199 7.26 0.76 24.61
C SER A 199 7.48 0.35 23.15
N LYS A 200 8.55 0.83 22.53
CA LYS A 200 8.97 0.41 21.19
C LYS A 200 9.29 -1.10 21.19
N GLU A 201 9.94 -1.55 22.22
CA GLU A 201 10.35 -2.94 22.45
C GLU A 201 9.13 -3.86 22.52
N ASP A 202 8.07 -3.51 23.27
CA ASP A 202 6.83 -4.28 23.36
C ASP A 202 6.18 -4.45 21.99
N ILE A 203 6.17 -3.39 21.18
CA ILE A 203 5.60 -3.42 19.82
C ILE A 203 6.44 -4.31 18.90
N LEU A 204 7.77 -4.24 18.97
CA LEU A 204 8.63 -5.07 18.16
C LEU A 204 8.51 -6.55 18.53
N GLU A 205 8.40 -6.90 19.80
CA GLU A 205 8.16 -8.26 20.27
C GLU A 205 6.78 -8.79 19.81
N GLU A 206 5.76 -7.94 19.83
CA GLU A 206 4.43 -8.27 19.30
C GLU A 206 4.51 -8.59 17.79
N LEU A 207 5.18 -7.76 17.01
CA LEU A 207 5.39 -8.01 15.58
C LEU A 207 6.18 -9.30 15.32
N GLU A 208 7.26 -9.53 16.03
CA GLU A 208 8.06 -10.77 15.91
C GLU A 208 7.26 -12.02 16.28
N THR A 209 6.30 -11.91 17.20
CA THR A 209 5.41 -13.01 17.56
C THR A 209 4.41 -13.33 16.45
N ILE A 210 3.87 -12.31 15.79
CA ILE A 210 2.88 -12.47 14.72
C ILE A 210 3.51 -13.01 13.44
N TYR A 211 4.73 -12.54 13.10
CA TYR A 211 5.42 -12.82 11.82
C TYR A 211 6.62 -13.77 11.95
N ARG A 212 6.58 -14.69 12.92
CA ARG A 212 7.62 -15.71 13.14
C ARG A 212 7.54 -16.93 12.22
#